data_50677762d3ca6861f6ef1c5974077d04
#
_entry.id   50677762d3ca6861f6ef1c5974077d04
#
_cell.length_a   1.000
_cell.length_b   1.000
_cell.length_c   1.000
_cell.angle_alpha   90.00
_cell.angle_beta   90.00
_cell.angle_gamma   90.00
#
_symmetry.space_group_name_H-M   'P 1'
#
loop_
_entity.id
_entity.type
_entity.pdbx_description
1 polymer ?
#
loop_
_entity_poly.entity_id
_entity_poly.type
_entity_poly.pdbx_seq_one_letter_code
_entity_poly.pdbx_strand_id
1 'polypeptide(L)'
;RNVMITSRDGVKLAANLHLPARNGSLASGRFPAIVERSPYNKDAVPASLINQYVAAGYAVVIQDVRGRYASEGTWRPVRDDGADGAELLKWIGEQPWSNGKVGTMGTSYNGSTQHAMAIANAPHLTAMVPVDAMSNYGRYGIRHNGAFELRWFNWLLTLGNATGTRAGATGLTQS
;
A
#
# COMPACT_ATOMS: atom_id res chain seq x y z
N ARG A 1 6.80 14.08 1.84
CA ARG A 1 7.21 13.92 3.26
C ARG A 1 7.12 12.45 3.63
N ASN A 2 8.07 11.96 4.43
CA ASN A 2 7.97 10.64 5.03
C ASN A 2 7.17 10.76 6.35
N VAL A 3 6.13 9.94 6.52
CA VAL A 3 5.25 9.93 7.69
C VAL A 3 5.10 8.52 8.23
N MET A 4 5.02 8.38 9.54
CA MET A 4 4.71 7.10 10.20
C MET A 4 3.27 7.13 10.67
N ILE A 5 2.47 6.19 10.20
CA ILE A 5 1.03 6.09 10.51
C ILE A 5 0.84 4.90 11.44
N THR A 6 0.28 5.15 12.61
CA THR A 6 0.06 4.11 13.63
C THR A 6 -1.19 3.32 13.28
N SER A 7 -1.05 2.01 13.16
CA SER A 7 -2.14 1.06 12.99
C SER A 7 -2.82 0.74 14.32
N ARG A 8 -3.97 0.06 14.30
CA ARG A 8 -4.81 -0.30 15.46
C ARG A 8 -4.09 -1.05 16.60
N ASP A 9 -3.01 -1.75 16.27
CA ASP A 9 -2.19 -2.55 17.21
C ASP A 9 -0.89 -1.85 17.63
N GLY A 10 -0.76 -0.55 17.34
CA GLY A 10 0.40 0.26 17.70
C GLY A 10 1.58 0.16 16.73
N VAL A 11 1.53 -0.74 15.73
CA VAL A 11 2.57 -0.87 14.69
C VAL A 11 2.54 0.35 13.78
N LYS A 12 3.70 0.93 13.50
CA LYS A 12 3.81 2.11 12.65
C LYS A 12 4.19 1.74 11.22
N LEU A 13 3.40 2.20 10.25
CA LEU A 13 3.62 1.97 8.83
C LEU A 13 4.11 3.25 8.16
N ALA A 14 5.20 3.11 7.39
CA ALA A 14 5.86 4.22 6.72
C ALA A 14 5.15 4.57 5.41
N ALA A 15 4.87 5.85 5.21
CA ALA A 15 4.29 6.34 3.98
C ALA A 15 4.97 7.61 3.48
N ASN A 16 5.03 7.77 2.17
CA ASN A 16 5.38 9.02 1.51
C ASN A 16 4.10 9.80 1.21
N LEU A 17 4.06 11.05 1.66
CA LEU A 17 2.95 11.98 1.41
C LEU A 17 3.42 13.09 0.47
N HIS A 18 2.74 13.22 -0.67
CA HIS A 18 2.95 14.28 -1.65
C HIS A 18 1.65 15.08 -1.79
N LEU A 19 1.73 16.37 -1.59
CA LEU A 19 0.59 17.28 -1.61
C LEU A 19 0.72 18.28 -2.76
N PRO A 20 -0.39 18.71 -3.37
CA PRO A 20 -0.38 19.78 -4.34
C PRO A 20 0.29 21.04 -3.77
N ALA A 21 1.18 21.62 -4.57
CA ALA A 21 1.90 22.84 -4.21
C ALA A 21 1.86 23.85 -5.36
N ARG A 22 1.86 25.12 -5.03
CA ARG A 22 1.97 26.22 -5.98
C ARG A 22 3.05 27.18 -5.51
N ASN A 23 4.00 27.51 -6.38
CA ASN A 23 5.13 28.38 -6.07
C ASN A 23 5.90 27.96 -4.79
N GLY A 24 6.12 26.66 -4.60
CA GLY A 24 6.85 26.10 -3.46
C GLY A 24 6.07 26.03 -2.14
N SER A 25 4.83 26.53 -2.09
CA SER A 25 3.96 26.46 -0.93
C SER A 25 2.82 25.47 -1.14
N LEU A 26 2.34 24.85 -0.05
CA LEU A 26 1.18 23.99 -0.09
C LEU A 26 -0.01 24.75 -0.69
N ALA A 27 -0.66 24.16 -1.69
CA ALA A 27 -1.86 24.75 -2.27
C ALA A 27 -2.99 24.80 -1.21
N SER A 28 -3.78 25.87 -1.26
CA SER A 28 -4.95 26.00 -0.40
C SER A 28 -6.07 25.06 -0.83
N GLY A 29 -6.84 24.56 0.14
CA GLY A 29 -8.00 23.71 -0.11
C GLY A 29 -7.84 22.28 0.43
N ARG A 30 -8.83 21.45 0.08
CA ARG A 30 -8.86 20.03 0.41
C ARG A 30 -8.83 19.21 -0.86
N PHE A 31 -8.02 18.16 -0.89
CA PHE A 31 -7.74 17.36 -2.06
C PHE A 31 -8.27 15.93 -1.92
N PRO A 32 -8.74 15.31 -3.00
CA PRO A 32 -8.89 13.86 -3.04
C PRO A 32 -7.50 13.22 -2.97
N ALA A 33 -7.43 12.04 -2.39
CA ALA A 33 -6.18 11.30 -2.30
C ALA A 33 -6.13 10.13 -3.28
N ILE A 34 -4.92 9.84 -3.79
CA ILE A 34 -4.60 8.58 -4.47
C ILE A 34 -3.63 7.81 -3.58
N VAL A 35 -3.95 6.55 -3.34
CA VAL A 35 -3.18 5.65 -2.45
C VAL A 35 -2.64 4.47 -3.23
N GLU A 36 -1.38 4.16 -2.99
CA GLU A 36 -0.75 2.89 -3.37
C GLU A 36 -0.11 2.26 -2.13
N ARG A 37 -0.41 0.98 -1.87
CA ARG A 37 0.24 0.18 -0.81
C ARG A 37 1.08 -0.90 -1.44
N SER A 38 2.36 -0.97 -1.05
CA SER A 38 3.36 -1.76 -1.77
C SER A 38 4.25 -2.59 -0.84
N PRO A 39 4.52 -3.87 -1.17
CA PRO A 39 5.59 -4.64 -0.56
C PRO A 39 6.95 -4.41 -1.25
N TYR A 40 7.00 -3.57 -2.29
CA TYR A 40 8.14 -3.42 -3.21
C TYR A 40 8.97 -2.15 -2.98
N ASN A 41 8.74 -1.41 -1.91
CA ASN A 41 9.35 -0.13 -1.56
C ASN A 41 8.55 1.09 -2.05
N LYS A 42 8.03 1.86 -1.09
CA LYS A 42 7.33 3.12 -1.36
C LYS A 42 8.18 4.15 -2.11
N ASP A 43 9.52 4.04 -1.98
CA ASP A 43 10.46 4.96 -2.62
C ASP A 43 10.80 4.55 -4.07
N ALA A 44 10.33 3.39 -4.52
CA ALA A 44 10.56 2.91 -5.89
C ALA A 44 9.54 3.44 -6.91
N VAL A 45 8.47 4.09 -6.48
CA VAL A 45 7.47 4.65 -7.39
C VAL A 45 8.07 5.85 -8.15
N PRO A 46 7.97 5.86 -9.50
CA PRO A 46 8.57 6.93 -10.30
C PRO A 46 8.02 8.32 -9.95
N ALA A 47 8.92 9.28 -9.75
CA ALA A 47 8.55 10.66 -9.44
C ALA A 47 7.66 11.30 -10.54
N SER A 48 7.83 10.89 -11.80
CA SER A 48 6.99 11.35 -12.91
C SER A 48 5.52 10.98 -12.72
N LEU A 49 5.24 9.77 -12.26
CA LEU A 49 3.87 9.32 -11.97
C LEU A 49 3.26 10.09 -10.79
N ILE A 50 4.03 10.27 -9.71
CA ILE A 50 3.60 11.05 -8.55
C ILE A 50 3.29 12.50 -8.97
N ASN A 51 4.19 13.12 -9.71
CA ASN A 51 4.04 14.50 -10.17
C ASN A 51 2.83 14.68 -11.07
N GLN A 52 2.49 13.72 -11.92
CA GLN A 52 1.30 13.74 -12.76
C GLN A 52 0.02 13.87 -11.92
N TYR A 53 -0.13 13.06 -10.88
CA TYR A 53 -1.30 13.12 -10.00
C TYR A 53 -1.32 14.37 -9.12
N VAL A 54 -0.17 14.76 -8.59
CA VAL A 54 -0.07 15.99 -7.77
C VAL A 54 -0.41 17.22 -8.61
N ALA A 55 0.06 17.30 -9.87
CA ALA A 55 -0.28 18.39 -10.80
C ALA A 55 -1.77 18.40 -11.16
N ALA A 56 -2.42 17.24 -11.19
CA ALA A 56 -3.86 17.12 -11.40
C ALA A 56 -4.70 17.44 -10.14
N GLY A 57 -4.06 17.82 -9.04
CA GLY A 57 -4.75 18.26 -7.82
C GLY A 57 -5.04 17.14 -6.81
N TYR A 58 -4.38 15.99 -6.92
CA TYR A 58 -4.50 14.91 -5.95
C TYR A 58 -3.39 14.96 -4.90
N ALA A 59 -3.72 14.65 -3.66
CA ALA A 59 -2.72 14.18 -2.70
C ALA A 59 -2.32 12.75 -3.05
N VAL A 60 -1.03 12.42 -3.01
CA VAL A 60 -0.55 11.06 -3.30
C VAL A 60 0.09 10.48 -2.04
N VAL A 61 -0.38 9.30 -1.63
CA VAL A 61 0.13 8.58 -0.47
C VAL A 61 0.59 7.19 -0.90
N ILE A 62 1.88 6.91 -0.71
CA ILE A 62 2.47 5.62 -1.04
C ILE A 62 2.99 5.01 0.26
N GLN A 63 2.47 3.84 0.64
CA GLN A 63 2.79 3.19 1.91
C GLN A 63 3.48 1.85 1.71
N ASP A 64 4.58 1.62 2.44
CA ASP A 64 5.13 0.28 2.61
C ASP A 64 4.14 -0.56 3.42
N VAL A 65 3.81 -1.76 2.95
CA VAL A 65 3.00 -2.70 3.73
C VAL A 65 3.76 -3.14 4.98
N ARG A 66 3.03 -3.61 5.98
CA ARG A 66 3.56 -4.08 7.28
C ARG A 66 4.77 -5.01 7.10
N GLY A 67 5.83 -4.75 7.88
CA GLY A 67 7.05 -5.57 7.88
C GLY A 67 7.92 -5.45 6.63
N ARG A 68 7.64 -4.49 5.75
CA ARG A 68 8.46 -4.21 4.57
C ARG A 68 9.14 -2.85 4.68
N TYR A 69 10.38 -2.78 4.21
CA TYR A 69 11.21 -1.57 4.14
C TYR A 69 11.19 -0.73 5.41
N ALA A 70 10.58 0.44 5.38
CA ALA A 70 10.53 1.35 6.52
C ALA A 70 9.34 1.12 7.46
N SER A 71 8.40 0.25 7.10
CA SER A 71 7.27 -0.12 7.95
C SER A 71 7.66 -1.12 9.01
N GLU A 72 7.10 -0.95 10.20
CA GLU A 72 7.30 -1.85 11.35
C GLU A 72 6.45 -3.13 11.22
N GLY A 73 6.65 -4.06 12.17
CA GLY A 73 5.91 -5.30 12.28
C GLY A 73 6.49 -6.44 11.45
N THR A 74 5.70 -7.49 11.27
CA THR A 74 6.06 -8.70 10.51
C THR A 74 5.22 -8.76 9.25
N TRP A 75 5.85 -8.98 8.11
CA TRP A 75 5.15 -9.15 6.85
C TRP A 75 4.47 -10.52 6.78
N ARG A 76 3.17 -10.50 6.63
CA ARG A 76 2.34 -11.67 6.37
C ARG A 76 1.54 -11.38 5.12
N PRO A 77 1.99 -11.86 3.94
CA PRO A 77 1.40 -11.50 2.67
C PRO A 77 -0.12 -11.60 2.68
N VAL A 78 -0.78 -10.53 2.27
CA VAL A 78 -2.24 -10.40 2.11
C VAL A 78 -3.05 -10.37 3.41
N ARG A 79 -2.54 -10.97 4.49
CA ARG A 79 -3.31 -11.21 5.71
C ARG A 79 -3.73 -9.92 6.43
N ASP A 80 -2.81 -8.98 6.55
CA ASP A 80 -3.02 -7.74 7.31
C ASP A 80 -3.41 -6.55 6.43
N ASP A 81 -3.33 -6.70 5.11
CA ASP A 81 -3.45 -5.60 4.15
C ASP A 81 -4.79 -4.88 4.18
N GLY A 82 -5.87 -5.60 4.41
CA GLY A 82 -7.20 -5.01 4.48
C GLY A 82 -7.36 -4.08 5.69
N ALA A 83 -7.01 -4.58 6.86
CA ALA A 83 -7.16 -3.84 8.11
C ALA A 83 -6.17 -2.66 8.20
N ASP A 84 -4.90 -2.87 7.80
CA ASP A 84 -3.90 -1.79 7.77
C ASP A 84 -4.25 -0.73 6.72
N GLY A 85 -4.82 -1.15 5.60
CA GLY A 85 -5.30 -0.23 4.58
C GLY A 85 -6.50 0.58 5.05
N ALA A 86 -7.43 -0.02 5.79
CA ALA A 86 -8.56 0.70 6.37
C ALA A 86 -8.11 1.77 7.37
N GLU A 87 -7.11 1.48 8.21
CA GLU A 87 -6.50 2.47 9.12
C GLU A 87 -5.80 3.61 8.35
N LEU A 88 -5.11 3.29 7.25
CA LEU A 88 -4.52 4.31 6.39
C LEU A 88 -5.60 5.24 5.81
N LEU A 89 -6.68 4.69 5.26
CA LEU A 89 -7.73 5.49 4.65
C LEU A 89 -8.48 6.33 5.68
N LYS A 90 -8.71 5.80 6.88
CA LYS A 90 -9.24 6.55 8.02
C LYS A 90 -8.34 7.73 8.37
N TRP A 91 -7.03 7.47 8.53
CA TRP A 91 -6.05 8.52 8.81
C TRP A 91 -6.07 9.62 7.74
N ILE A 92 -6.13 9.24 6.45
CA ILE A 92 -6.24 10.20 5.34
C ILE A 92 -7.50 11.06 5.46
N GLY A 93 -8.65 10.45 5.77
CA GLY A 93 -9.91 11.17 5.91
C GLY A 93 -9.91 12.23 7.03
N GLU A 94 -9.12 12.01 8.07
CA GLU A 94 -8.98 12.91 9.22
C GLU A 94 -7.98 14.06 8.97
N GLN A 95 -7.24 14.04 7.86
CA GLN A 95 -6.24 15.07 7.60
C GLN A 95 -6.87 16.39 7.14
N PRO A 96 -6.33 17.56 7.57
CA PRO A 96 -6.89 18.87 7.21
C PRO A 96 -6.81 19.17 5.71
N TRP A 97 -5.88 18.52 4.99
CA TRP A 97 -5.74 18.64 3.55
C TRP A 97 -6.65 17.71 2.74
N SER A 98 -7.33 16.76 3.38
CA SER A 98 -8.16 15.76 2.71
C SER A 98 -9.61 16.24 2.54
N ASN A 99 -10.20 15.93 1.38
CA ASN A 99 -11.63 16.11 1.15
C ASN A 99 -12.48 14.86 1.49
N GLY A 100 -11.83 13.82 2.06
CA GLY A 100 -12.48 12.58 2.46
C GLY A 100 -12.74 11.58 1.31
N LYS A 101 -12.27 11.83 0.09
CA LYS A 101 -12.40 10.90 -1.04
C LYS A 101 -11.03 10.28 -1.34
N VAL A 102 -10.96 8.95 -1.36
CA VAL A 102 -9.73 8.22 -1.62
C VAL A 102 -9.93 7.26 -2.79
N GLY A 103 -9.12 7.44 -3.83
CA GLY A 103 -8.91 6.46 -4.88
C GLY A 103 -7.69 5.60 -4.58
N THR A 104 -7.69 4.35 -5.03
CA THR A 104 -6.55 3.46 -4.90
C THR A 104 -6.10 2.95 -6.26
N MET A 105 -4.81 2.73 -6.43
CA MET A 105 -4.22 2.21 -7.66
C MET A 105 -3.10 1.23 -7.37
N GLY A 106 -2.70 0.48 -8.38
CA GLY A 106 -1.54 -0.39 -8.33
C GLY A 106 -1.71 -1.70 -9.08
N THR A 107 -0.58 -2.30 -9.42
CA THR A 107 -0.50 -3.53 -10.21
C THR A 107 -0.07 -4.70 -9.33
N SER A 108 -0.52 -5.91 -9.64
CA SER A 108 -0.13 -7.16 -8.98
C SER A 108 -0.48 -7.13 -7.49
N TYR A 109 0.50 -7.27 -6.58
CA TYR A 109 0.27 -7.18 -5.14
C TYR A 109 -0.34 -5.84 -4.74
N ASN A 110 0.13 -4.72 -5.30
CA ASN A 110 -0.43 -3.39 -5.04
C ASN A 110 -1.89 -3.27 -5.53
N GLY A 111 -2.26 -4.06 -6.55
CA GLY A 111 -3.65 -4.23 -6.96
C GLY A 111 -4.45 -5.06 -5.97
N SER A 112 -3.86 -6.10 -5.43
CA SER A 112 -4.49 -7.00 -4.45
C SER A 112 -4.75 -6.31 -3.11
N THR A 113 -3.90 -5.36 -2.68
CA THR A 113 -4.14 -4.56 -1.47
C THR A 113 -5.42 -3.75 -1.56
N GLN A 114 -5.84 -3.36 -2.78
CA GLN A 114 -7.09 -2.63 -3.01
C GLN A 114 -8.31 -3.51 -2.75
N HIS A 115 -8.30 -4.75 -3.27
CA HIS A 115 -9.35 -5.72 -2.96
C HIS A 115 -9.44 -6.00 -1.46
N ALA A 116 -8.30 -6.13 -0.79
CA ALA A 116 -8.28 -6.33 0.65
C ALA A 116 -8.92 -5.17 1.42
N MET A 117 -8.64 -3.92 1.02
CA MET A 117 -9.26 -2.72 1.59
C MET A 117 -10.77 -2.68 1.33
N ALA A 118 -11.23 -3.05 0.13
CA ALA A 118 -12.65 -3.10 -0.19
C ALA A 118 -13.39 -4.17 0.63
N ILE A 119 -12.81 -5.36 0.78
CA ILE A 119 -13.35 -6.44 1.61
C ILE A 119 -13.41 -6.02 3.09
N ALA A 120 -12.43 -5.27 3.57
CA ALA A 120 -12.39 -4.71 4.93
C ALA A 120 -13.35 -3.52 5.11
N ASN A 121 -14.12 -3.15 4.09
CA ASN A 121 -15.01 -1.99 4.09
C ASN A 121 -14.28 -0.71 4.55
N ALA A 122 -13.09 -0.46 3.98
CA ALA A 122 -12.26 0.66 4.36
C ALA A 122 -12.99 1.99 4.19
N PRO A 123 -12.98 2.87 5.20
CA PRO A 123 -13.67 4.15 5.12
C PRO A 123 -13.02 5.03 4.04
N HIS A 124 -13.78 5.95 3.48
CA HIS A 124 -13.34 6.89 2.46
C HIS A 124 -12.94 6.30 1.10
N LEU A 125 -12.94 4.97 0.94
CA LEU A 125 -12.67 4.33 -0.35
C LEU A 125 -13.76 4.69 -1.35
N THR A 126 -13.38 5.42 -2.40
CA THR A 126 -14.34 5.96 -3.39
C THR A 126 -14.18 5.29 -4.76
N ALA A 127 -12.96 4.95 -5.14
CA ALA A 127 -12.64 4.33 -6.42
C ALA A 127 -11.42 3.43 -6.30
N MET A 128 -11.33 2.41 -7.17
CA MET A 128 -10.19 1.50 -7.24
C MET A 128 -9.79 1.27 -8.69
N VAL A 129 -8.48 1.15 -8.92
CA VAL A 129 -7.90 0.74 -10.20
C VAL A 129 -6.92 -0.42 -9.96
N PRO A 130 -7.43 -1.63 -9.66
CA PRO A 130 -6.59 -2.81 -9.49
C PRO A 130 -6.21 -3.36 -10.87
N VAL A 131 -4.91 -3.37 -11.18
CA VAL A 131 -4.38 -3.89 -12.43
C VAL A 131 -3.73 -5.24 -12.16
N ASP A 132 -4.06 -6.27 -12.96
CA ASP A 132 -3.50 -7.63 -12.86
C ASP A 132 -3.45 -8.14 -11.40
N ALA A 133 -4.57 -8.00 -10.70
CA ALA A 133 -4.69 -8.21 -9.27
C ALA A 133 -5.41 -9.51 -8.93
N MET A 134 -4.91 -10.22 -7.93
CA MET A 134 -5.58 -11.39 -7.40
C MET A 134 -6.73 -11.00 -6.48
N SER A 135 -7.93 -11.57 -6.73
CA SER A 135 -9.13 -11.34 -5.92
C SER A 135 -9.51 -12.52 -5.03
N ASN A 136 -9.03 -13.72 -5.33
CA ASN A 136 -9.32 -14.92 -4.56
C ASN A 136 -8.08 -15.83 -4.47
N TYR A 137 -7.35 -15.72 -3.38
CA TYR A 137 -6.07 -16.42 -3.19
C TYR A 137 -6.19 -17.94 -2.99
N GLY A 138 -7.37 -18.40 -2.56
CA GLY A 138 -7.61 -19.81 -2.27
C GLY A 138 -8.07 -20.62 -3.48
N ARG A 139 -8.68 -19.95 -4.45
CA ARG A 139 -9.31 -20.60 -5.61
C ARG A 139 -8.62 -20.30 -6.93
N TYR A 140 -8.17 -19.07 -7.11
CA TYR A 140 -7.48 -18.59 -8.29
C TYR A 140 -6.27 -17.75 -7.88
N GLY A 141 -5.22 -17.74 -8.67
CA GLY A 141 -4.01 -16.97 -8.39
C GLY A 141 -2.94 -17.83 -7.70
N ILE A 142 -2.71 -17.69 -6.40
CA ILE A 142 -1.68 -18.46 -5.68
C ILE A 142 -2.05 -19.94 -5.58
N ARG A 143 -3.35 -20.25 -5.52
CA ARG A 143 -3.88 -21.61 -5.48
C ARG A 143 -4.96 -21.78 -6.54
N HIS A 144 -4.98 -22.95 -7.16
CA HIS A 144 -6.07 -23.40 -8.01
C HIS A 144 -6.80 -24.54 -7.31
N ASN A 145 -8.04 -24.28 -6.86
CA ASN A 145 -8.85 -25.24 -6.09
C ASN A 145 -8.07 -25.89 -4.91
N GLY A 146 -7.29 -25.08 -4.19
CA GLY A 146 -6.49 -25.51 -3.06
C GLY A 146 -5.05 -25.94 -3.38
N ALA A 147 -4.77 -26.35 -4.62
CA ALA A 147 -3.42 -26.73 -5.05
C ALA A 147 -2.53 -25.47 -5.21
N PHE A 148 -1.35 -25.49 -4.61
CA PHE A 148 -0.41 -24.38 -4.71
C PHE A 148 0.21 -24.32 -6.10
N GLU A 149 0.26 -23.16 -6.70
CA GLU A 149 0.86 -22.95 -8.02
C GLU A 149 2.36 -22.68 -7.91
N LEU A 150 3.17 -23.57 -8.50
CA LEU A 150 4.64 -23.56 -8.37
C LEU A 150 5.31 -22.25 -8.79
N ARG A 151 4.75 -21.49 -9.74
CA ARG A 151 5.32 -20.19 -10.15
C ARG A 151 5.44 -19.21 -8.99
N TRP A 152 4.58 -19.31 -7.97
CA TRP A 152 4.59 -18.45 -6.80
C TRP A 152 5.67 -18.84 -5.78
N PHE A 153 6.21 -20.05 -5.86
CA PHE A 153 7.25 -20.51 -4.95
C PHE A 153 8.49 -19.61 -5.02
N ASN A 154 9.01 -19.39 -6.23
CA ASN A 154 10.15 -18.49 -6.43
C ASN A 154 9.86 -17.05 -6.00
N TRP A 155 8.65 -16.54 -6.27
CA TRP A 155 8.26 -15.21 -5.85
C TRP A 155 8.25 -15.07 -4.33
N LEU A 156 7.68 -16.05 -3.61
CA LEU A 156 7.65 -16.07 -2.15
C LEU A 156 9.06 -16.12 -1.56
N LEU A 157 9.93 -16.98 -2.07
CA LEU A 157 11.31 -17.10 -1.60
C LEU A 157 12.12 -15.83 -1.91
N THR A 158 12.03 -15.33 -3.12
CA THR A 158 12.75 -14.13 -3.55
C THR A 158 12.32 -12.92 -2.74
N LEU A 159 11.03 -12.70 -2.60
CA LEU A 159 10.51 -11.54 -1.89
C LEU A 159 10.67 -11.69 -0.37
N GLY A 160 10.52 -12.90 0.18
CA GLY A 160 10.74 -13.19 1.59
C GLY A 160 12.20 -13.01 2.04
N ASN A 161 13.15 -13.32 1.14
CA ASN A 161 14.59 -13.15 1.37
C ASN A 161 15.15 -11.84 0.82
N ALA A 162 14.30 -10.98 0.19
CA ALA A 162 14.79 -9.76 -0.43
C ALA A 162 15.48 -8.84 0.58
N THR A 163 16.63 -8.36 0.21
CA THR A 163 17.29 -7.23 0.84
C THR A 163 16.35 -6.03 0.77
N GLY A 164 15.91 -5.52 1.88
CA GLY A 164 14.90 -4.45 1.94
C GLY A 164 13.81 -4.75 2.96
N THR A 165 13.89 -5.88 3.64
CA THR A 165 13.25 -6.05 4.95
C THR A 165 14.01 -5.21 5.96
N ARG A 166 13.29 -4.62 6.89
CA ARG A 166 13.91 -3.91 8.02
C ARG A 166 15.03 -4.74 8.65
N ALA A 167 16.15 -4.10 9.04
CA ALA A 167 17.22 -4.76 9.77
C ALA A 167 16.65 -5.52 10.99
N GLY A 168 16.88 -6.82 11.06
CA GLY A 168 16.34 -7.71 12.10
C GLY A 168 15.09 -8.51 11.70
N ALA A 169 14.49 -8.28 10.53
CA ALA A 169 13.46 -9.17 10.01
C ALA A 169 14.16 -10.41 9.42
N THR A 170 13.95 -11.57 10.01
CA THR A 170 14.40 -12.84 9.42
C THR A 170 13.56 -13.14 8.20
N GLY A 171 14.15 -13.10 7.02
CA GLY A 171 13.56 -13.66 5.82
C GLY A 171 13.27 -15.15 5.99
N LEU A 172 12.47 -15.73 5.09
CA LEU A 172 12.33 -17.18 5.03
C LEU A 172 13.70 -17.80 4.80
N THR A 173 14.24 -18.44 5.80
CA THR A 173 15.47 -19.24 5.65
C THR A 173 15.13 -20.52 4.89
N GLN A 174 15.92 -20.85 3.88
CA GLN A 174 15.92 -22.21 3.33
C GLN A 174 16.46 -23.14 4.44
N SER A 175 15.60 -23.94 5.01
CA SER A 175 15.97 -25.10 5.82
C SER A 175 16.00 -26.34 4.95
#